data_a99808eb343e48896f400d014290d36d
#
_entry.id   a99808eb343e48896f400d014290d36d
#
_cell.length_a   1.000
_cell.length_b   1.000
_cell.length_c   1.000
_cell.angle_alpha   90.00
_cell.angle_beta   90.00
_cell.angle_gamma   90.00
#
_symmetry.space_group_name_H-M   'P 1'
#
loop_
_entity.id
_entity.type
_entity.pdbx_description
1 polymer ?
#
loop_
_entity_poly.entity_id
_entity_poly.type
_entity_poly.pdbx_seq_one_letter_code
_entity_poly.pdbx_strand_id
1 'polypeptide(L)'
;VKEIRGKKFIVTDGSRTNLNPLVTRHVYPHHMEYCSQPSSRDSAPVQWVCGATCMEYARLFELTGETALIPGDRIIYDTAGGYTMCLNPLFINYFPAVYVEHTDGSIFTARQPWTNDEFLQKNFTE
;
A
#
# COMPACT_ATOMS: atom_id res chain seq x y z
N VAL A 1 -1.99 11.42 7.62
CA VAL A 1 -1.42 12.58 6.88
C VAL A 1 -0.52 13.36 7.81
N LYS A 2 0.69 13.66 7.37
CA LYS A 2 1.63 14.55 8.06
C LYS A 2 1.94 15.76 7.17
N GLU A 3 2.10 16.92 7.80
CA GLU A 3 2.61 18.12 7.11
C GLU A 3 3.97 18.50 7.71
N ILE A 4 4.98 18.62 6.84
CA ILE A 4 6.34 18.96 7.25
C ILE A 4 6.87 20.04 6.28
N ARG A 5 7.15 21.21 6.78
CA ARG A 5 7.66 22.37 5.99
C ARG A 5 6.81 22.65 4.75
N GLY A 6 5.48 22.66 4.93
CA GLY A 6 4.52 22.92 3.84
C GLY A 6 4.34 21.80 2.83
N LYS A 7 4.92 20.61 3.06
CA LYS A 7 4.73 19.42 2.23
C LYS A 7 3.83 18.43 2.93
N LYS A 8 2.81 17.93 2.23
CA LYS A 8 1.93 16.88 2.74
C LYS A 8 2.50 15.50 2.45
N PHE A 9 2.56 14.67 3.48
CA PHE A 9 2.95 13.26 3.40
C PHE A 9 1.76 12.39 3.80
N ILE A 10 1.32 11.57 2.85
CA ILE A 10 0.22 10.63 3.01
C ILE A 10 0.82 9.27 3.29
N VAL A 11 0.80 8.84 4.54
CA VAL A 11 1.31 7.51 4.92
C VAL A 11 0.17 6.52 4.78
N THR A 12 0.38 5.51 3.94
CA THR A 12 -0.55 4.39 3.71
C THR A 12 -0.17 3.20 4.58
N ASP A 13 -1.07 2.24 4.74
CA ASP A 13 -0.83 0.98 5.46
C ASP A 13 0.00 -0.03 4.67
N GLY A 14 0.04 0.10 3.34
CA GLY A 14 0.94 -0.65 2.48
C GLY A 14 2.34 -0.04 2.40
N SER A 15 3.23 -0.69 1.67
CA SER A 15 4.58 -0.22 1.46
C SER A 15 5.09 -0.57 0.07
N ARG A 16 6.25 -0.05 -0.30
CA ARG A 16 6.90 -0.42 -1.55
C ARG A 16 7.19 -1.92 -1.63
N THR A 17 7.48 -2.57 -0.53
CA THR A 17 7.70 -4.01 -0.49
C THR A 17 6.48 -4.82 -0.92
N ASN A 18 5.28 -4.30 -0.67
CA ASN A 18 4.03 -4.93 -1.08
C ASN A 18 3.68 -4.70 -2.56
N LEU A 19 4.22 -3.64 -3.18
CA LEU A 19 3.88 -3.22 -4.54
C LEU A 19 4.99 -3.50 -5.54
N ASN A 20 6.22 -3.20 -5.18
CA ASN A 20 7.38 -3.21 -6.06
C ASN A 20 8.66 -3.53 -5.29
N PRO A 21 8.80 -4.75 -4.76
CA PRO A 21 9.94 -5.13 -3.93
C PRO A 21 11.29 -4.99 -4.66
N LEU A 22 11.30 -5.11 -5.98
CA LEU A 22 12.50 -4.97 -6.81
C LEU A 22 12.78 -3.54 -7.28
N VAL A 23 11.92 -2.59 -6.94
CA VAL A 23 12.04 -1.19 -7.39
C VAL A 23 12.19 -1.03 -8.91
N THR A 24 11.52 -1.89 -9.66
CA THR A 24 11.61 -1.94 -11.14
C THR A 24 10.75 -0.90 -11.84
N ARG A 25 9.75 -0.35 -11.14
CA ARG A 25 8.86 0.70 -11.64
C ARG A 25 8.87 1.88 -10.70
N HIS A 26 8.78 3.08 -11.26
CA HIS A 26 8.67 4.31 -10.47
C HIS A 26 7.24 4.54 -9.97
N VAL A 27 6.26 4.28 -10.82
CA VAL A 27 4.83 4.44 -10.51
C VAL A 27 4.05 3.25 -11.09
N TYR A 28 3.10 2.73 -10.32
CA TYR A 28 2.10 1.77 -10.81
C TYR A 28 0.84 2.50 -11.23
N PRO A 29 0.10 2.02 -12.24
CA PRO A 29 -1.26 2.46 -12.48
C PRO A 29 -2.07 2.32 -11.19
N HIS A 30 -2.82 3.34 -10.87
CA HIS A 30 -3.61 3.37 -9.64
C HIS A 30 -4.83 4.26 -9.80
N HIS A 31 -5.81 4.05 -8.95
CA HIS A 31 -6.95 4.93 -8.81
C HIS A 31 -7.30 5.14 -7.32
N MET A 32 -8.04 6.21 -7.07
CA MET A 32 -8.41 6.62 -5.73
C MET A 32 -9.87 6.28 -5.45
N GLU A 33 -10.12 5.67 -4.30
CA GLU A 33 -11.45 5.57 -3.72
C GLU A 33 -11.54 6.51 -2.52
N TYR A 34 -12.40 7.52 -2.64
CA TYR A 34 -12.54 8.54 -1.62
C TYR A 34 -13.63 8.15 -0.62
N CYS A 35 -13.33 8.21 0.66
CA CYS A 35 -14.28 7.92 1.74
C CYS A 35 -15.35 9.00 1.91
N SER A 36 -15.18 10.17 1.28
CA SER A 36 -16.18 11.26 1.23
C SER A 36 -16.10 11.98 -0.11
N GLN A 37 -17.09 12.81 -0.43
CA GLN A 37 -17.20 13.54 -1.71
C GLN A 37 -15.93 14.34 -2.01
N PRO A 38 -15.21 14.06 -3.12
CA PRO A 38 -13.98 14.80 -3.48
C PRO A 38 -14.25 16.29 -3.71
N SER A 39 -15.42 16.63 -4.28
CA SER A 39 -15.81 18.01 -4.59
C SER A 39 -15.99 18.91 -3.35
N SER A 40 -16.08 18.32 -2.16
CA SER A 40 -16.14 19.07 -0.89
C SER A 40 -14.77 19.31 -0.25
N ARG A 41 -13.68 18.91 -0.92
CA ARG A 41 -12.31 18.98 -0.40
C ARG A 41 -11.47 19.98 -1.20
N ASP A 42 -10.53 20.58 -0.51
CA ASP A 42 -9.51 21.40 -1.18
C ASP A 42 -8.59 20.53 -2.04
N SER A 43 -8.06 21.12 -3.10
CA SER A 43 -6.92 20.54 -3.80
C SER A 43 -5.64 20.78 -3.00
N ALA A 44 -4.74 19.83 -3.01
CA ALA A 44 -3.42 20.00 -2.42
C ALA A 44 -2.38 20.27 -3.51
N PRO A 45 -1.54 21.31 -3.37
CA PRO A 45 -0.52 21.64 -4.38
C PRO A 45 0.39 20.44 -4.65
N VAL A 46 0.88 19.80 -3.61
CA VAL A 46 1.73 18.60 -3.68
C VAL A 46 1.44 17.69 -2.50
N GLN A 47 1.27 16.40 -2.78
CA GLN A 47 1.13 15.35 -1.79
C GLN A 47 2.09 14.20 -2.12
N TRP A 48 2.89 13.77 -1.16
CA TRP A 48 3.75 12.59 -1.29
C TRP A 48 3.05 11.38 -0.70
N VAL A 49 2.75 10.39 -1.53
CA VAL A 49 2.24 9.09 -1.06
C VAL A 49 3.41 8.24 -0.62
N CYS A 50 3.37 7.82 0.62
CA CYS A 50 4.42 7.06 1.29
C CYS A 50 3.88 5.77 1.86
N GLY A 51 4.68 4.73 1.84
CA GLY A 51 4.38 3.48 2.54
C GLY A 51 4.62 3.58 4.04
N ALA A 52 4.13 2.60 4.79
CA ALA A 52 4.24 2.52 6.25
C ALA A 52 5.66 2.21 6.76
N THR A 53 6.57 1.78 5.89
CA THR A 53 7.92 1.40 6.30
C THR A 53 8.85 2.60 6.42
N CYS A 54 9.92 2.43 7.20
CA CYS A 54 10.94 3.47 7.42
C CYS A 54 11.96 3.59 6.27
N MET A 55 11.80 2.84 5.18
CA MET A 55 12.72 2.88 4.05
C MET A 55 12.51 4.16 3.23
N GLU A 56 13.59 4.84 2.83
CA GLU A 56 13.51 6.08 2.04
C GLU A 56 12.80 5.87 0.70
N TYR A 57 13.00 4.74 0.06
CA TYR A 57 12.30 4.38 -1.18
C TYR A 57 10.83 3.96 -0.97
N ALA A 58 10.32 3.97 0.26
CA ALA A 58 8.89 3.85 0.52
C ALA A 58 8.09 5.12 0.18
N ARG A 59 8.73 6.15 -0.35
CA ARG A 59 8.04 7.21 -1.10
C ARG A 59 7.60 6.60 -2.43
N LEU A 60 6.28 6.41 -2.59
CA LEU A 60 5.74 5.68 -3.72
C LEU A 60 5.61 6.55 -4.96
N PHE A 61 4.96 7.71 -4.82
CA PHE A 61 4.77 8.68 -5.89
C PHE A 61 4.28 10.04 -5.33
N GLU A 62 4.20 11.01 -6.22
CA GLU A 62 3.73 12.36 -5.95
C GLU A 62 2.40 12.62 -6.68
N LEU A 63 1.48 13.28 -6.01
CA LEU A 63 0.25 13.83 -6.57
C LEU A 63 0.33 15.35 -6.56
N THR A 64 0.08 15.98 -7.71
CA THR A 64 0.17 17.43 -7.88
C THR A 64 -1.17 18.00 -8.34
N GLY A 65 -1.72 18.95 -7.58
CA GLY A 65 -2.99 19.62 -7.90
C GLY A 65 -4.23 18.73 -7.73
N GLU A 66 -4.07 17.56 -7.12
CA GLU A 66 -5.12 16.59 -6.88
C GLU A 66 -5.91 16.88 -5.59
N THR A 67 -7.09 16.27 -5.48
CA THR A 67 -7.87 16.31 -4.25
C THR A 67 -7.04 15.91 -3.04
N ALA A 68 -7.12 16.68 -1.96
CA ALA A 68 -6.40 16.39 -0.73
C ALA A 68 -6.86 15.04 -0.12
N LEU A 69 -5.92 14.12 0.01
CA LEU A 69 -6.18 12.81 0.63
C LEU A 69 -6.31 12.96 2.15
N ILE A 70 -7.24 12.20 2.72
CA ILE A 70 -7.52 12.14 4.17
C ILE A 70 -7.52 10.69 4.66
N PRO A 71 -7.44 10.46 5.98
CA PRO A 71 -7.59 9.12 6.53
C PRO A 71 -8.92 8.49 6.12
N GLY A 72 -8.87 7.23 5.67
CA GLY A 72 -10.02 6.48 5.16
C GLY A 72 -10.11 6.42 3.64
N ASP A 73 -9.39 7.28 2.91
CA ASP A 73 -9.24 7.13 1.47
C ASP A 73 -8.40 5.90 1.14
N ARG A 74 -8.68 5.28 0.00
CA ARG A 74 -7.96 4.10 -0.48
C ARG A 74 -7.26 4.38 -1.78
N ILE A 75 -6.11 3.75 -1.96
CA ILE A 75 -5.34 3.76 -3.20
C ILE A 75 -5.31 2.33 -3.72
N ILE A 76 -5.93 2.09 -4.86
CA ILE A 76 -5.96 0.79 -5.51
C ILE A 76 -4.89 0.79 -6.59
N TYR A 77 -3.97 -0.15 -6.51
CA TYR A 77 -2.88 -0.31 -7.49
C TYR A 77 -3.20 -1.44 -8.44
N ASP A 78 -3.24 -1.12 -9.72
CA ASP A 78 -3.50 -2.07 -10.78
C ASP A 78 -2.22 -2.80 -11.19
N THR A 79 -2.34 -4.04 -11.61
CA THR A 79 -1.22 -4.86 -12.13
C THR A 79 0.00 -4.96 -11.20
N ALA A 80 -0.21 -4.85 -9.89
CA ALA A 80 0.85 -4.90 -8.89
C ALA A 80 1.26 -6.32 -8.48
N GLY A 81 0.56 -7.37 -8.95
CA GLY A 81 0.71 -8.75 -8.48
C GLY A 81 2.00 -9.46 -8.91
N GLY A 82 2.71 -8.97 -9.92
CA GLY A 82 3.95 -9.59 -10.40
C GLY A 82 5.06 -9.53 -9.36
N TYR A 83 5.58 -10.67 -8.94
CA TYR A 83 6.64 -10.85 -7.95
C TYR A 83 6.29 -10.46 -6.50
N THR A 84 5.24 -9.73 -6.24
CA THR A 84 4.88 -9.30 -4.88
C THR A 84 4.54 -10.46 -3.95
N MET A 85 4.03 -11.56 -4.53
CA MET A 85 3.68 -12.77 -3.77
C MET A 85 4.87 -13.55 -3.24
N CYS A 86 6.02 -13.52 -3.93
CA CYS A 86 7.19 -14.35 -3.65
C CYS A 86 8.44 -13.55 -3.26
N LEU A 87 8.55 -12.29 -3.66
CA LEU A 87 9.72 -11.46 -3.39
C LEU A 87 9.47 -10.36 -2.35
N ASN A 88 8.27 -10.31 -1.77
CA ASN A 88 7.98 -9.39 -0.69
C ASN A 88 8.75 -9.82 0.58
N PRO A 89 9.67 -9.00 1.09
CA PRO A 89 10.36 -9.32 2.34
C PRO A 89 9.41 -9.15 3.53
N LEU A 90 9.61 -9.97 4.56
CA LEU A 90 8.93 -9.84 5.86
C LEU A 90 9.56 -8.69 6.66
N PHE A 91 9.45 -7.47 6.15
CA PHE A 91 10.01 -6.29 6.77
C PHE A 91 8.92 -5.46 7.42
N ILE A 92 8.95 -5.38 8.75
CA ILE A 92 7.98 -4.68 9.63
C ILE A 92 6.61 -5.39 9.67
N ASN A 93 6.08 -5.80 8.52
CA ASN A 93 4.80 -6.46 8.41
C ASN A 93 4.94 -7.88 7.85
N TYR A 94 4.05 -8.76 8.27
CA TYR A 94 3.90 -10.08 7.68
C TYR A 94 3.17 -10.01 6.33
N PHE A 95 3.12 -11.12 5.63
CA PHE A 95 2.38 -11.20 4.37
C PHE A 95 0.89 -10.90 4.60
N PRO A 96 0.30 -10.01 3.81
CA PRO A 96 -1.12 -9.71 3.90
C PRO A 96 -1.97 -10.88 3.39
N ALA A 97 -3.28 -10.80 3.64
CA ALA A 97 -4.25 -11.66 3.01
C ALA A 97 -4.20 -11.52 1.48
N VAL A 98 -4.52 -12.62 0.79
CA VAL A 98 -4.70 -12.64 -0.66
C VAL A 98 -6.09 -13.15 -0.98
N TYR A 99 -6.82 -12.38 -1.75
CA TYR A 99 -8.15 -12.71 -2.22
C TYR A 99 -8.14 -12.97 -3.72
N VAL A 100 -8.99 -13.85 -4.16
CA VAL A 100 -9.21 -14.09 -5.59
C VAL A 100 -10.68 -13.82 -5.87
N GLU A 101 -10.91 -12.99 -6.87
CA GLU A 101 -12.23 -12.73 -7.42
C GLU A 101 -12.43 -13.60 -8.67
N HIS A 102 -13.52 -14.36 -8.70
CA HIS A 102 -13.94 -15.14 -9.85
C HIS A 102 -14.68 -14.28 -10.87
N THR A 103 -14.82 -14.79 -12.07
CA THR A 103 -15.54 -14.10 -13.15
C THR A 103 -17.02 -13.85 -12.85
N ASP A 104 -17.61 -14.59 -11.92
CA ASP A 104 -18.97 -14.39 -11.42
C ASP A 104 -19.09 -13.36 -10.29
N GLY A 105 -17.95 -12.73 -9.91
CA GLY A 105 -17.88 -11.74 -8.85
C GLY A 105 -17.76 -12.34 -7.44
N SER A 106 -17.72 -13.66 -7.29
CA SER A 106 -17.48 -14.29 -5.99
C SER A 106 -16.02 -14.12 -5.55
N ILE A 107 -15.80 -13.90 -4.26
CA ILE A 107 -14.47 -13.70 -3.69
C ILE A 107 -14.16 -14.80 -2.69
N PHE A 108 -12.97 -15.38 -2.78
CA PHE A 108 -12.47 -16.29 -1.75
C PHE A 108 -11.06 -15.90 -1.28
N THR A 109 -10.71 -16.30 -0.07
CA THR A 109 -9.38 -16.06 0.50
C THR A 109 -8.41 -17.14 0.04
N ALA A 110 -7.48 -16.79 -0.84
CA ALA A 110 -6.44 -17.70 -1.32
C ALA A 110 -5.29 -17.87 -0.30
N ARG A 111 -5.04 -16.85 0.52
CA ARG A 111 -4.07 -16.89 1.60
C ARG A 111 -4.57 -16.01 2.76
N GLN A 112 -4.58 -16.58 3.95
CA GLN A 112 -4.78 -15.79 5.18
C GLN A 112 -3.56 -14.90 5.44
N PRO A 113 -3.73 -13.77 6.14
CA PRO A 113 -2.58 -12.97 6.56
C PRO A 113 -1.68 -13.80 7.48
N TRP A 114 -0.37 -13.66 7.32
CA TRP A 114 0.58 -14.31 8.21
C TRP A 114 0.58 -13.66 9.59
N THR A 115 0.85 -14.48 10.59
CA THR A 115 0.97 -14.11 11.99
C THR A 115 2.35 -14.49 12.53
N ASN A 116 2.56 -14.36 13.83
CA ASN A 116 3.77 -14.85 14.49
C ASN A 116 3.92 -16.38 14.34
N ASP A 117 2.81 -17.12 14.26
CA ASP A 117 2.83 -18.58 14.22
C ASP A 117 3.51 -19.09 12.94
N GLU A 118 3.18 -18.52 11.78
CA GLU A 118 3.83 -18.88 10.52
C GLU A 118 5.31 -18.48 10.50
N PHE A 119 5.64 -17.34 11.10
CA PHE A 119 7.01 -16.86 11.16
C PHE A 119 7.87 -17.75 12.08
N LEU A 120 7.31 -18.21 13.19
CA LEU A 120 8.02 -18.97 14.22
C LEU A 120 8.00 -20.48 14.01
N GLN A 121 7.18 -21.02 13.10
CA GLN A 121 6.93 -22.45 12.95
C GLN A 121 8.17 -23.35 12.76
N LYS A 122 9.30 -22.78 12.35
CA LYS A 122 10.59 -23.49 12.18
C LYS A 122 11.67 -23.00 13.14
N ASN A 123 11.32 -22.15 14.09
CA ASN A 123 12.24 -21.72 15.13
C ASN A 123 11.99 -22.55 16.38
N PHE A 124 13.05 -23.11 16.94
CA PHE A 124 12.98 -23.87 18.18
C PHE A 124 13.07 -22.89 19.34
N THR A 125 12.08 -22.94 20.22
CA THR A 125 12.16 -22.34 21.56
C THR A 125 12.56 -23.45 22.51
N GLU A 126 13.78 -23.37 23.09
CA GLU A 126 14.15 -24.23 24.22
C GLU A 126 13.35 -23.84 25.48
#